data_b89ebe3552dbdf92c8a552f05a7b7332
#
_entry.id   b89ebe3552dbdf92c8a552f05a7b7332
#
_cell.length_a   1.000
_cell.length_b   1.000
_cell.length_c   1.000
_cell.angle_alpha   90.00
_cell.angle_beta   90.00
_cell.angle_gamma   90.00
#
_symmetry.space_group_name_H-M   'P 1'
#
loop_
_entity.id
_entity.type
_entity.pdbx_description
1 polymer ?
#
loop_
_entity_poly.entity_id
_entity_poly.type
_entity_poly.pdbx_seq_one_letter_code
_entity_poly.pdbx_strand_id
1 'polypeptide(L)'
;MARASNFAVSCGSDWGWAVMAGGKGFDIRVGASLDPRARCGVQFPLQDCTCHARPFSLNNPRKSYSSSNRRLRVHMTLVDERAIRPLEAAKPNHTLAYDLVQGSLVSWNYFMDKSIPDPPTAVLLHGILGSRKNWGSFAKRLAQEFPMWQFLLVDLRCHGESASIKKNGPHTVAAAALDVLKLVAQLRLIPRVLVGHSFGGKVALSMVEQAAKPLARPVRVWVLDATPGKVRPGGDGEDHPGELIDFLSKMPKEVASKQKVVDALIQEGFSSEVARWVVTNLQPANQPGSISSSGFSWIFDLNGISEMYKSYEETNLWKTVENVPRGVHMNFLKAERSLHRWALEDLRRIHVAEELASEAGAGVELHVLEDAGHWVHADNPDGLFRILSSSFLGLRNL
;
A
#
# COMPACT_ATOMS: atom_id res chain seq x y z
N MET A 1 42.46 56.10 3.71
CA MET A 1 42.77 56.23 5.15
C MET A 1 41.95 55.12 5.83
N ALA A 2 42.61 54.02 6.19
CA ALA A 2 42.82 53.47 7.53
C ALA A 2 41.50 52.88 8.15
N ARG A 3 41.40 51.71 8.68
CA ARG A 3 42.33 50.61 9.08
C ARG A 3 41.51 49.36 9.30
N ALA A 4 42.09 48.22 9.00
CA ALA A 4 41.67 46.90 9.42
C ALA A 4 41.81 46.70 10.94
N SER A 5 41.05 45.83 11.51
CA SER A 5 41.40 45.10 12.74
C SER A 5 40.80 43.70 12.73
N ASN A 6 41.72 42.74 12.64
CA ASN A 6 41.52 41.33 12.94
C ASN A 6 41.28 41.12 14.43
N PHE A 7 40.36 40.23 14.76
CA PHE A 7 40.44 39.46 16.03
C PHE A 7 40.19 38.00 15.73
N ALA A 8 41.28 37.24 15.81
CA ALA A 8 41.26 35.81 15.97
C ALA A 8 41.16 35.50 17.47
N VAL A 9 40.23 34.62 17.84
CA VAL A 9 40.30 33.91 19.11
C VAL A 9 40.17 32.44 18.83
N SER A 10 41.29 31.74 19.02
CA SER A 10 41.37 30.30 19.14
C SER A 10 40.98 29.87 20.55
N CYS A 11 40.19 28.83 20.65
CA CYS A 11 40.24 27.95 21.80
C CYS A 11 39.83 26.55 21.36
N GLY A 12 40.80 25.66 21.37
CA GLY A 12 40.61 24.22 21.21
C GLY A 12 40.08 23.56 22.48
N SER A 13 39.48 22.46 22.30
CA SER A 13 39.46 21.38 23.29
C SER A 13 39.24 20.05 22.60
N ASP A 14 40.31 19.30 22.56
CA ASP A 14 40.37 17.87 22.23
C ASP A 14 39.44 17.05 23.11
N TRP A 15 38.70 16.15 22.48
CA TRP A 15 38.23 14.96 23.15
C TRP A 15 38.73 13.75 22.40
N GLY A 16 39.85 13.22 22.92
CA GLY A 16 40.44 11.99 22.47
C GLY A 16 39.62 10.78 22.93
N TRP A 17 39.37 9.85 22.03
CA TRP A 17 38.89 8.53 22.34
C TRP A 17 40.08 7.64 22.70
N ALA A 18 40.13 7.24 23.97
CA ALA A 18 41.07 6.24 24.45
C ALA A 18 40.64 4.83 24.00
N VAL A 19 41.44 4.19 23.18
CA VAL A 19 41.38 2.77 22.89
C VAL A 19 41.98 2.02 24.09
N MET A 20 41.15 1.29 24.83
CA MET A 20 41.64 0.30 25.80
C MET A 20 41.68 -1.08 25.13
N ALA A 21 42.86 -1.52 24.82
CA ALA A 21 43.17 -2.93 24.52
C ALA A 21 43.32 -3.68 25.84
N GLY A 22 42.62 -4.78 26.00
CA GLY A 22 42.76 -5.70 27.14
C GLY A 22 42.20 -7.05 26.77
N GLY A 23 43.07 -7.91 26.25
CA GLY A 23 42.73 -9.28 25.87
C GLY A 23 42.52 -10.20 27.08
N LYS A 24 41.66 -11.20 26.86
CA LYS A 24 41.83 -12.58 27.34
C LYS A 24 40.88 -13.47 26.55
N GLY A 25 41.48 -14.42 25.82
CA GLY A 25 40.80 -15.44 25.08
C GLY A 25 40.10 -16.45 25.98
N PHE A 26 38.98 -16.95 25.48
CA PHE A 26 38.44 -18.24 25.90
C PHE A 26 38.15 -19.05 24.62
N ASP A 27 39.01 -20.08 24.46
CA ASP A 27 38.80 -21.19 23.51
C ASP A 27 37.59 -22.02 23.98
N ILE A 28 36.59 -22.17 23.15
CA ILE A 28 35.61 -23.24 23.28
C ILE A 28 35.68 -24.08 22.00
N ARG A 29 36.31 -25.24 22.15
CA ARG A 29 36.33 -26.29 21.14
C ARG A 29 34.93 -26.85 20.92
N VAL A 30 34.48 -26.85 19.69
CA VAL A 30 33.34 -27.61 19.23
C VAL A 30 33.75 -29.05 19.05
N GLY A 31 33.25 -29.95 19.88
CA GLY A 31 33.35 -31.39 19.73
C GLY A 31 32.05 -31.92 19.09
N ALA A 32 32.12 -32.35 17.85
CA ALA A 32 31.08 -33.14 17.22
C ALA A 32 31.17 -34.59 17.73
N SER A 33 30.04 -35.14 18.19
CA SER A 33 29.84 -36.58 18.28
C SER A 33 28.38 -36.91 17.95
N LEU A 34 28.23 -37.61 16.86
CA LEU A 34 27.01 -38.27 16.41
C LEU A 34 26.88 -39.60 17.20
N ASP A 35 25.76 -39.85 17.82
CA ASP A 35 25.28 -41.21 18.09
C ASP A 35 23.74 -41.29 17.98
N PRO A 36 23.21 -42.18 17.14
CA PRO A 36 21.80 -42.35 16.93
C PRO A 36 21.32 -43.62 17.64
N ARG A 37 20.67 -43.55 18.77
CA ARG A 37 19.74 -44.56 19.32
C ARG A 37 19.31 -44.20 20.74
N ALA A 38 18.11 -43.62 20.84
CA ALA A 38 17.32 -43.80 22.05
C ALA A 38 15.83 -43.87 21.65
N ARG A 39 15.32 -45.09 21.58
CA ARG A 39 13.89 -45.38 21.59
C ARG A 39 13.39 -45.13 23.00
N CYS A 40 12.38 -44.29 23.15
CA CYS A 40 11.56 -44.30 24.36
C CYS A 40 10.13 -44.61 23.93
N GLY A 41 9.72 -45.84 24.28
CA GLY A 41 8.35 -46.34 24.08
C GLY A 41 7.46 -45.80 25.18
N VAL A 42 6.27 -45.34 24.81
CA VAL A 42 5.14 -45.19 25.70
C VAL A 42 4.03 -46.05 25.14
N GLN A 43 3.76 -47.16 25.87
CA GLN A 43 2.64 -48.04 25.63
C GLN A 43 1.37 -47.39 26.20
N PHE A 44 0.29 -47.35 25.40
CA PHE A 44 -1.07 -47.22 25.91
C PHE A 44 -1.85 -48.51 25.59
N PRO A 45 -2.70 -49.00 26.48
CA PRO A 45 -3.33 -50.29 26.35
C PRO A 45 -4.53 -50.25 25.39
N LEU A 46 -4.56 -51.25 24.52
CA LEU A 46 -5.72 -51.62 23.69
C LEU A 46 -6.79 -52.30 24.57
N GLN A 47 -7.99 -51.76 24.60
CA GLN A 47 -9.16 -52.48 25.05
C GLN A 47 -9.87 -53.11 23.85
N ASP A 48 -9.92 -54.42 23.90
CA ASP A 48 -10.71 -55.28 22.99
C ASP A 48 -12.20 -55.02 23.10
N CYS A 49 -12.84 -54.74 21.99
CA CYS A 49 -14.27 -54.93 21.84
C CYS A 49 -14.55 -55.92 20.70
N THR A 50 -14.72 -57.16 21.07
CA THR A 50 -15.25 -58.23 20.23
C THR A 50 -16.76 -58.03 20.05
N CYS A 51 -17.22 -57.86 18.82
CA CYS A 51 -18.63 -58.04 18.47
C CYS A 51 -18.78 -59.17 17.45
N HIS A 52 -19.56 -60.18 17.89
CA HIS A 52 -19.86 -61.41 17.20
C HIS A 52 -20.63 -61.20 15.89
N ALA A 53 -20.14 -61.88 14.86
CA ALA A 53 -20.88 -62.11 13.62
C ALA A 53 -21.84 -63.29 13.83
N ARG A 54 -23.07 -63.14 13.40
CA ARG A 54 -23.98 -64.33 13.10
C ARG A 54 -24.43 -64.19 11.65
N PRO A 55 -24.42 -65.31 10.91
CA PRO A 55 -24.85 -65.33 9.52
C PRO A 55 -26.39 -65.65 9.44
N PHE A 56 -27.01 -64.90 8.50
CA PHE A 56 -28.34 -65.34 8.01
C PHE A 56 -28.28 -65.68 6.54
N SER A 57 -28.76 -66.86 6.24
CA SER A 57 -28.80 -67.54 4.96
C SER A 57 -30.14 -67.32 4.25
N LEU A 58 -30.01 -67.09 2.91
CA LEU A 58 -30.92 -67.55 1.86
C LEU A 58 -32.37 -67.04 1.79
N ASN A 59 -32.71 -66.29 0.75
CA ASN A 59 -33.49 -66.86 -0.38
C ASN A 59 -33.66 -65.88 -1.53
N ASN A 60 -33.37 -66.39 -2.72
CA ASN A 60 -33.56 -65.76 -4.03
C ASN A 60 -35.04 -65.81 -4.44
N PRO A 61 -35.56 -64.87 -5.24
CA PRO A 61 -35.67 -65.22 -6.65
C PRO A 61 -35.27 -64.13 -7.63
N ARG A 62 -34.65 -64.60 -8.71
CA ARG A 62 -34.24 -63.91 -9.93
C ARG A 62 -35.38 -63.09 -10.53
N LYS A 63 -35.13 -61.81 -10.76
CA LYS A 63 -35.74 -61.05 -11.86
C LYS A 63 -34.62 -60.37 -12.64
N SER A 64 -34.50 -60.75 -13.89
CA SER A 64 -33.63 -60.18 -14.90
C SER A 64 -34.08 -58.78 -15.23
N TYR A 65 -33.21 -57.80 -15.00
CA TYR A 65 -33.32 -56.49 -15.61
C TYR A 65 -32.04 -56.19 -16.38
N SER A 66 -32.22 -55.89 -17.65
CA SER A 66 -31.17 -55.52 -18.59
C SER A 66 -30.44 -54.28 -18.11
N SER A 67 -29.14 -54.39 -17.94
CA SER A 67 -28.25 -53.27 -17.63
C SER A 67 -28.04 -52.41 -18.87
N SER A 68 -28.75 -51.29 -18.95
CA SER A 68 -28.31 -50.18 -19.79
C SER A 68 -27.26 -49.37 -19.01
N ASN A 69 -26.00 -49.60 -19.30
CA ASN A 69 -24.90 -48.79 -18.83
C ASN A 69 -25.02 -47.35 -19.43
N ARG A 70 -25.79 -46.50 -18.78
CA ARG A 70 -25.64 -45.05 -18.95
C ARG A 70 -24.45 -44.60 -18.09
N ARG A 71 -23.27 -44.55 -18.72
CA ARG A 71 -22.16 -43.74 -18.21
C ARG A 71 -22.66 -42.30 -18.15
N LEU A 72 -22.90 -41.78 -16.95
CA LEU A 72 -22.99 -40.35 -16.70
C LEU A 72 -21.63 -39.75 -17.04
N ARG A 73 -21.47 -39.25 -18.28
CA ARG A 73 -20.41 -38.29 -18.60
C ARG A 73 -20.81 -37.03 -17.84
N VAL A 74 -20.10 -36.75 -16.76
CA VAL A 74 -20.04 -35.41 -16.19
C VAL A 74 -19.29 -34.56 -17.23
N HIS A 75 -20.06 -33.88 -18.06
CA HIS A 75 -19.49 -32.78 -18.83
C HIS A 75 -19.13 -31.68 -17.81
N MET A 76 -17.87 -31.58 -17.46
CA MET A 76 -17.33 -30.32 -16.96
C MET A 76 -17.45 -29.34 -18.14
N THR A 77 -18.53 -28.61 -18.18
CA THR A 77 -18.60 -27.37 -18.96
C THR A 77 -17.55 -26.45 -18.37
N LEU A 78 -16.49 -26.19 -19.15
CA LEU A 78 -15.63 -25.04 -18.93
C LEU A 78 -16.56 -23.84 -18.81
N VAL A 79 -16.64 -23.26 -17.64
CA VAL A 79 -17.34 -22.01 -17.41
C VAL A 79 -16.59 -20.99 -18.28
N ASP A 80 -17.27 -20.47 -19.27
CA ASP A 80 -16.75 -19.44 -20.17
C ASP A 80 -16.36 -18.24 -19.28
N GLU A 81 -15.06 -17.93 -19.23
CA GLU A 81 -14.54 -16.79 -18.47
C GLU A 81 -15.14 -15.44 -18.91
N ARG A 82 -15.93 -15.43 -19.99
CA ARG A 82 -16.66 -14.25 -20.48
C ARG A 82 -17.98 -13.98 -19.74
N ALA A 83 -18.47 -14.89 -18.88
CA ALA A 83 -19.78 -14.76 -18.24
C ALA A 83 -19.77 -14.09 -16.86
N ILE A 84 -18.61 -13.76 -16.32
CA ILE A 84 -18.50 -12.96 -15.07
C ILE A 84 -18.12 -11.53 -15.45
N ARG A 85 -19.00 -10.83 -16.15
CA ARG A 85 -19.03 -9.37 -16.06
C ARG A 85 -19.72 -9.04 -14.73
N PRO A 86 -19.03 -8.38 -13.79
CA PRO A 86 -19.73 -7.75 -12.67
C PRO A 86 -20.77 -6.82 -13.30
N LEU A 87 -21.99 -6.82 -12.76
CA LEU A 87 -23.01 -5.81 -13.10
C LEU A 87 -22.35 -4.45 -12.95
N GLU A 88 -21.93 -3.83 -14.05
CA GLU A 88 -21.52 -2.43 -14.06
C GLU A 88 -22.78 -1.61 -13.72
N ALA A 89 -22.99 -1.41 -12.41
CA ALA A 89 -23.85 -0.33 -11.97
C ALA A 89 -23.30 0.92 -12.63
N ALA A 90 -24.11 1.61 -13.43
CA ALA A 90 -23.71 2.83 -14.13
C ALA A 90 -22.97 3.73 -13.13
N LYS A 91 -21.65 3.89 -13.33
CA LYS A 91 -20.80 4.69 -12.44
C LYS A 91 -21.36 6.12 -12.47
N PRO A 92 -21.78 6.68 -11.35
CA PRO A 92 -22.22 8.07 -11.35
C PRO A 92 -21.06 8.92 -11.87
N ASN A 93 -21.31 9.85 -12.77
CA ASN A 93 -20.32 10.65 -13.52
C ASN A 93 -19.32 11.47 -12.69
N HIS A 94 -19.26 11.28 -11.38
CA HIS A 94 -18.44 12.03 -10.43
C HIS A 94 -17.68 11.15 -9.42
N THR A 95 -17.62 9.84 -9.62
CA THR A 95 -16.95 8.90 -8.71
C THR A 95 -15.52 8.69 -9.16
N LEU A 96 -14.55 8.73 -8.23
CA LEU A 96 -13.15 8.42 -8.54
C LEU A 96 -13.01 7.03 -9.18
N ALA A 97 -12.07 6.89 -10.10
CA ALA A 97 -11.72 5.60 -10.68
C ALA A 97 -11.01 4.72 -9.64
N TYR A 98 -11.37 3.45 -9.59
CA TYR A 98 -10.84 2.51 -8.62
C TYR A 98 -10.81 1.08 -9.19
N ASP A 99 -9.95 0.25 -8.58
CA ASP A 99 -9.97 -1.19 -8.71
C ASP A 99 -10.20 -1.82 -7.33
N LEU A 100 -11.01 -2.87 -7.27
CA LEU A 100 -11.23 -3.65 -6.05
C LEU A 100 -10.63 -5.04 -6.24
N VAL A 101 -9.50 -5.28 -5.58
CA VAL A 101 -8.80 -6.57 -5.58
C VAL A 101 -9.27 -7.36 -4.38
N GLN A 102 -9.87 -8.52 -4.61
CA GLN A 102 -10.46 -9.35 -3.55
C GLN A 102 -9.65 -10.63 -3.35
N GLY A 103 -9.45 -11.00 -2.09
CA GLY A 103 -8.94 -12.30 -1.73
C GLY A 103 -9.95 -13.41 -2.06
N SER A 104 -9.45 -14.61 -2.29
CA SER A 104 -10.25 -15.74 -2.79
C SER A 104 -11.44 -16.10 -1.88
N LEU A 105 -11.32 -15.90 -0.58
CA LEU A 105 -12.39 -16.21 0.36
C LEU A 105 -13.46 -15.11 0.45
N VAL A 106 -13.15 -13.87 0.05
CA VAL A 106 -14.14 -12.79 -0.02
C VAL A 106 -15.22 -13.12 -1.05
N SER A 107 -14.82 -13.49 -2.25
CA SER A 107 -15.75 -13.85 -3.34
C SER A 107 -16.59 -15.06 -3.00
N TRP A 108 -16.00 -16.08 -2.36
CA TRP A 108 -16.70 -17.28 -1.94
C TRP A 108 -17.76 -16.99 -0.88
N ASN A 109 -17.42 -16.25 0.16
CA ASN A 109 -18.32 -15.95 1.27
C ASN A 109 -19.54 -15.13 0.83
N TYR A 110 -19.37 -14.19 -0.08
CA TYR A 110 -20.45 -13.35 -0.59
C TYR A 110 -21.57 -14.15 -1.29
N PHE A 111 -21.20 -15.27 -1.95
CA PHE A 111 -22.18 -16.14 -2.63
C PHE A 111 -22.85 -17.14 -1.70
N MET A 112 -22.19 -17.55 -0.62
CA MET A 112 -22.65 -18.66 0.22
C MET A 112 -23.48 -18.23 1.43
N ASP A 113 -23.19 -17.07 2.04
CA ASP A 113 -23.88 -16.64 3.24
C ASP A 113 -23.89 -15.11 3.42
N LYS A 114 -25.07 -14.53 3.32
CA LYS A 114 -25.28 -13.09 3.54
C LYS A 114 -25.22 -12.67 5.02
N SER A 115 -25.14 -13.61 5.94
CA SER A 115 -25.00 -13.35 7.38
C SER A 115 -23.54 -13.06 7.79
N ILE A 116 -22.58 -13.31 6.88
CA ILE A 116 -21.15 -13.05 7.14
C ILE A 116 -20.90 -11.54 7.10
N PRO A 117 -20.15 -11.00 8.09
CA PRO A 117 -19.79 -9.60 8.09
C PRO A 117 -19.07 -9.16 6.82
N ASP A 118 -19.24 -7.90 6.43
CA ASP A 118 -18.53 -7.32 5.29
C ASP A 118 -17.02 -7.56 5.41
N PRO A 119 -16.35 -7.93 4.31
CA PRO A 119 -14.93 -8.22 4.34
C PRO A 119 -14.13 -6.97 4.74
N PRO A 120 -13.09 -7.14 5.58
CA PRO A 120 -12.23 -6.03 5.95
C PRO A 120 -11.56 -5.43 4.71
N THR A 121 -11.56 -4.11 4.65
CA THR A 121 -11.07 -3.37 3.48
C THR A 121 -9.82 -2.59 3.80
N ALA A 122 -8.81 -2.70 2.95
CA ALA A 122 -7.66 -1.79 2.91
C ALA A 122 -7.79 -0.83 1.72
N VAL A 123 -7.53 0.45 1.93
CA VAL A 123 -7.52 1.49 0.89
C VAL A 123 -6.07 1.85 0.59
N LEU A 124 -5.66 1.76 -0.68
CA LEU A 124 -4.30 2.05 -1.14
C LEU A 124 -4.31 3.31 -2.00
N LEU A 125 -3.53 4.32 -1.59
CA LEU A 125 -3.45 5.65 -2.19
C LEU A 125 -2.04 5.89 -2.73
N HIS A 126 -1.95 6.27 -4.00
CA HIS A 126 -0.69 6.54 -4.69
C HIS A 126 -0.12 7.93 -4.36
N GLY A 127 1.15 8.16 -4.69
CA GLY A 127 1.82 9.45 -4.61
C GLY A 127 1.45 10.40 -5.76
N ILE A 128 1.98 11.64 -5.69
CA ILE A 128 1.79 12.62 -6.77
C ILE A 128 2.31 12.05 -8.10
N LEU A 129 1.69 12.40 -9.22
CA LEU A 129 1.98 11.86 -10.57
C LEU A 129 1.86 10.32 -10.69
N GLY A 130 1.34 9.64 -9.66
CA GLY A 130 1.09 8.20 -9.68
C GLY A 130 -0.30 7.82 -10.19
N SER A 131 -0.65 6.57 -10.04
CA SER A 131 -1.99 6.03 -10.29
C SER A 131 -2.24 4.77 -9.45
N ARG A 132 -3.50 4.32 -9.39
CA ARG A 132 -3.86 3.06 -8.74
C ARG A 132 -3.07 1.85 -9.25
N LYS A 133 -2.59 1.90 -10.49
CA LYS A 133 -1.78 0.83 -11.10
C LYS A 133 -0.44 0.61 -10.41
N ASN A 134 0.09 1.61 -9.71
CA ASN A 134 1.32 1.47 -8.92
C ASN A 134 1.18 0.39 -7.83
N TRP A 135 -0.03 0.19 -7.32
CA TRP A 135 -0.34 -0.79 -6.29
C TRP A 135 -0.79 -2.16 -6.82
N GLY A 136 -1.01 -2.30 -8.14
CA GLY A 136 -1.70 -3.45 -8.72
C GLY A 136 -1.07 -4.82 -8.39
N SER A 137 0.25 -4.97 -8.56
CA SER A 137 0.97 -6.22 -8.24
C SER A 137 1.05 -6.47 -6.73
N PHE A 138 1.28 -5.40 -5.96
CA PHE A 138 1.38 -5.47 -4.51
C PHE A 138 0.04 -5.87 -3.87
N ALA A 139 -1.06 -5.27 -4.32
CA ALA A 139 -2.41 -5.61 -3.86
C ALA A 139 -2.82 -7.06 -4.19
N LYS A 140 -2.43 -7.55 -5.37
CA LYS A 140 -2.66 -8.96 -5.73
C LYS A 140 -1.92 -9.91 -4.79
N ARG A 141 -0.67 -9.59 -4.45
CA ARG A 141 0.12 -10.36 -3.49
C ARG A 141 -0.53 -10.35 -2.10
N LEU A 142 -0.97 -9.18 -1.64
CA LEU A 142 -1.70 -9.07 -0.37
C LEU A 142 -3.00 -9.89 -0.38
N ALA A 143 -3.77 -9.87 -1.47
CA ALA A 143 -5.00 -10.62 -1.61
C ALA A 143 -4.79 -12.15 -1.64
N GLN A 144 -3.64 -12.61 -2.14
CA GLN A 144 -3.24 -14.01 -2.11
C GLN A 144 -2.90 -14.47 -0.69
N GLU A 145 -2.13 -13.66 0.05
CA GLU A 145 -1.70 -13.98 1.42
C GLU A 145 -2.83 -13.80 2.45
N PHE A 146 -3.67 -12.79 2.24
CA PHE A 146 -4.78 -12.44 3.13
C PHE A 146 -6.13 -12.64 2.44
N PRO A 147 -6.58 -13.90 2.22
CA PRO A 147 -7.70 -14.22 1.34
C PRO A 147 -9.07 -13.72 1.85
N MET A 148 -9.18 -13.33 3.12
CA MET A 148 -10.38 -12.72 3.71
C MET A 148 -10.49 -11.21 3.48
N TRP A 149 -9.43 -10.56 2.96
CA TRP A 149 -9.35 -9.12 2.77
C TRP A 149 -9.70 -8.68 1.36
N GLN A 150 -10.14 -7.43 1.23
CA GLN A 150 -10.23 -6.74 -0.05
C GLN A 150 -9.45 -5.43 -0.02
N PHE A 151 -8.94 -5.05 -1.18
CA PHE A 151 -8.03 -3.93 -1.37
C PHE A 151 -8.60 -2.97 -2.41
N LEU A 152 -8.95 -1.76 -1.97
CA LEU A 152 -9.45 -0.69 -2.82
C LEU A 152 -8.28 0.19 -3.28
N LEU A 153 -7.94 0.12 -4.56
CA LEU A 153 -6.92 0.93 -5.21
C LEU A 153 -7.60 2.11 -5.88
N VAL A 154 -7.18 3.33 -5.58
CA VAL A 154 -7.88 4.54 -6.03
C VAL A 154 -6.99 5.42 -6.88
N ASP A 155 -7.47 5.87 -8.05
CA ASP A 155 -6.90 7.04 -8.72
C ASP A 155 -7.41 8.30 -8.00
N LEU A 156 -6.50 9.04 -7.38
CA LEU A 156 -6.83 10.31 -6.75
C LEU A 156 -7.31 11.33 -7.80
N ARG A 157 -7.99 12.40 -7.36
CA ARG A 157 -8.39 13.48 -8.28
C ARG A 157 -7.20 13.95 -9.15
N CYS A 158 -7.45 14.40 -10.34
CA CYS A 158 -6.48 14.84 -11.33
C CYS A 158 -5.50 13.77 -11.84
N HIS A 159 -5.58 12.53 -11.35
CA HIS A 159 -4.69 11.43 -11.71
C HIS A 159 -5.43 10.29 -12.40
N GLY A 160 -4.70 9.56 -13.26
CA GLY A 160 -5.20 8.37 -13.93
C GLY A 160 -6.55 8.59 -14.61
N GLU A 161 -7.43 7.61 -14.53
CA GLU A 161 -8.77 7.72 -15.11
C GLU A 161 -9.67 8.73 -14.35
N SER A 162 -9.31 9.11 -13.12
CA SER A 162 -10.00 10.17 -12.36
C SER A 162 -9.74 11.57 -12.91
N ALA A 163 -8.70 11.77 -13.73
CA ALA A 163 -8.39 13.06 -14.35
C ALA A 163 -9.49 13.54 -15.32
N SER A 164 -10.22 12.61 -15.95
CA SER A 164 -11.34 12.92 -16.84
C SER A 164 -12.60 13.39 -16.09
N ILE A 165 -12.66 13.20 -14.77
CA ILE A 165 -13.82 13.54 -13.95
C ILE A 165 -13.71 15.01 -13.57
N LYS A 166 -14.62 15.84 -14.09
CA LYS A 166 -14.69 17.26 -13.71
C LYS A 166 -14.94 17.39 -12.22
N LYS A 167 -13.95 17.82 -11.48
CA LYS A 167 -14.05 18.16 -10.07
C LYS A 167 -13.99 19.69 -9.92
N ASN A 168 -14.98 20.27 -9.26
CA ASN A 168 -14.87 21.66 -8.87
C ASN A 168 -13.78 21.81 -7.81
N GLY A 169 -12.85 22.76 -8.04
CA GLY A 169 -11.76 23.05 -7.12
C GLY A 169 -12.23 23.41 -5.69
N PRO A 170 -11.34 23.63 -4.74
CA PRO A 170 -9.87 23.63 -4.91
C PRO A 170 -9.27 22.21 -5.00
N HIS A 171 -8.17 22.08 -5.70
CA HIS A 171 -7.41 20.82 -5.76
C HIS A 171 -6.40 20.78 -4.61
N THR A 172 -6.81 20.18 -3.48
CA THR A 172 -6.03 20.14 -2.24
C THR A 172 -5.95 18.73 -1.67
N VAL A 173 -5.02 18.50 -0.74
CA VAL A 173 -4.94 17.26 0.05
C VAL A 173 -6.28 16.97 0.73
N ALA A 174 -6.88 17.98 1.36
CA ALA A 174 -8.17 17.86 2.04
C ALA A 174 -9.31 17.49 1.09
N ALA A 175 -9.33 18.09 -0.09
CA ALA A 175 -10.35 17.78 -1.09
C ALA A 175 -10.16 16.36 -1.67
N ALA A 176 -8.91 15.90 -1.84
CA ALA A 176 -8.62 14.53 -2.25
C ALA A 176 -9.08 13.52 -1.18
N ALA A 177 -8.82 13.79 0.10
CA ALA A 177 -9.29 12.96 1.21
C ALA A 177 -10.82 12.85 1.25
N LEU A 178 -11.51 13.97 1.07
CA LEU A 178 -12.99 14.00 1.03
C LEU A 178 -13.56 13.19 -0.15
N ASP A 179 -12.90 13.21 -1.32
CA ASP A 179 -13.32 12.41 -2.46
C ASP A 179 -13.18 10.91 -2.17
N VAL A 180 -12.09 10.48 -1.53
CA VAL A 180 -11.90 9.08 -1.14
C VAL A 180 -12.92 8.66 -0.08
N LEU A 181 -13.20 9.50 0.92
CA LEU A 181 -14.26 9.25 1.92
C LEU A 181 -15.64 9.08 1.27
N LYS A 182 -15.96 9.92 0.27
CA LYS A 182 -17.20 9.80 -0.49
C LYS A 182 -17.25 8.50 -1.30
N LEU A 183 -16.15 8.12 -1.96
CA LEU A 183 -16.05 6.85 -2.69
C LEU A 183 -16.30 5.66 -1.77
N VAL A 184 -15.62 5.61 -0.63
CA VAL A 184 -15.78 4.55 0.38
C VAL A 184 -17.21 4.45 0.87
N ALA A 185 -17.87 5.59 1.14
CA ALA A 185 -19.26 5.63 1.55
C ALA A 185 -20.23 5.16 0.43
N GLN A 186 -20.00 5.56 -0.82
CA GLN A 186 -20.77 5.13 -1.99
C GLN A 186 -20.67 3.61 -2.22
N LEU A 187 -19.48 3.05 -2.02
CA LEU A 187 -19.23 1.62 -2.14
C LEU A 187 -19.68 0.83 -0.90
N ARG A 188 -20.12 1.52 0.15
CA ARG A 188 -20.50 0.93 1.46
C ARG A 188 -19.37 0.09 2.07
N LEU A 189 -18.13 0.49 1.85
CA LEU A 189 -16.97 -0.20 2.40
C LEU A 189 -16.63 0.33 3.80
N ILE A 190 -16.04 -0.55 4.61
CA ILE A 190 -15.59 -0.23 5.97
C ILE A 190 -14.08 -0.39 6.02
N PRO A 191 -13.30 0.69 5.79
CA PRO A 191 -11.85 0.62 5.85
C PRO A 191 -11.34 0.27 7.24
N ARG A 192 -10.46 -0.73 7.29
CA ARG A 192 -9.70 -1.11 8.50
C ARG A 192 -8.23 -0.72 8.40
N VAL A 193 -7.74 -0.55 7.16
CA VAL A 193 -6.38 -0.12 6.88
C VAL A 193 -6.41 0.94 5.78
N LEU A 194 -5.70 2.04 6.02
CA LEU A 194 -5.41 3.07 5.02
C LEU A 194 -3.91 3.03 4.75
N VAL A 195 -3.49 2.91 3.51
CA VAL A 195 -2.08 2.92 3.10
C VAL A 195 -1.91 4.04 2.09
N GLY A 196 -1.12 5.04 2.41
CA GLY A 196 -0.83 6.16 1.52
C GLY A 196 0.67 6.35 1.33
N HIS A 197 1.10 6.41 0.08
CA HIS A 197 2.47 6.70 -0.29
C HIS A 197 2.64 8.19 -0.58
N SER A 198 3.63 8.84 0.00
CA SER A 198 3.98 10.24 -0.27
C SER A 198 2.76 11.16 -0.13
N PHE A 199 2.31 11.80 -1.22
CA PHE A 199 1.07 12.59 -1.28
C PHE A 199 -0.13 11.83 -0.70
N GLY A 200 -0.31 10.55 -1.09
CA GLY A 200 -1.35 9.67 -0.57
C GLY A 200 -1.28 9.46 0.95
N GLY A 201 -0.10 9.58 1.55
CA GLY A 201 0.10 9.52 3.00
C GLY A 201 -0.57 10.68 3.72
N LYS A 202 -0.37 11.93 3.24
CA LYS A 202 -1.09 13.09 3.78
C LYS A 202 -2.60 13.02 3.50
N VAL A 203 -3.01 12.45 2.36
CA VAL A 203 -4.43 12.19 2.08
C VAL A 203 -5.01 11.21 3.10
N ALA A 204 -4.31 10.12 3.44
CA ALA A 204 -4.76 9.16 4.44
C ALA A 204 -4.89 9.78 5.84
N LEU A 205 -3.93 10.60 6.27
CA LEU A 205 -4.03 11.37 7.52
C LEU A 205 -5.21 12.34 7.50
N SER A 206 -5.40 13.05 6.40
CA SER A 206 -6.51 13.99 6.23
C SER A 206 -7.87 13.30 6.20
N MET A 207 -7.95 12.03 5.75
CA MET A 207 -9.17 11.22 5.87
C MET A 207 -9.55 10.98 7.34
N VAL A 208 -8.56 10.73 8.21
CA VAL A 208 -8.79 10.57 9.65
C VAL A 208 -9.29 11.87 10.28
N GLU A 209 -8.68 13.00 9.91
CA GLU A 209 -9.06 14.33 10.39
C GLU A 209 -10.48 14.72 9.99
N GLN A 210 -10.87 14.42 8.73
CA GLN A 210 -12.13 14.90 8.13
C GLN A 210 -13.32 13.94 8.25
N ALA A 211 -13.10 12.70 8.71
CA ALA A 211 -14.18 11.73 8.80
C ALA A 211 -15.30 12.24 9.72
N ALA A 212 -16.44 12.65 9.14
CA ALA A 212 -17.61 13.16 9.87
C ALA A 212 -18.20 12.15 10.87
N LYS A 213 -18.07 10.86 10.55
CA LYS A 213 -18.23 9.74 11.48
C LYS A 213 -16.86 9.09 11.63
N PRO A 214 -16.45 8.74 12.85
CA PRO A 214 -15.19 8.01 13.02
C PRO A 214 -15.16 6.84 12.04
N LEU A 215 -14.05 6.69 11.30
CA LEU A 215 -13.79 5.47 10.56
C LEU A 215 -13.99 4.29 11.52
N ALA A 216 -14.56 3.19 11.03
CA ALA A 216 -14.83 2.03 11.89
C ALA A 216 -13.53 1.60 12.58
N ARG A 217 -13.54 1.63 13.91
CA ARG A 217 -12.36 1.37 14.73
C ARG A 217 -12.30 -0.10 15.14
N PRO A 218 -11.12 -0.67 15.31
CA PRO A 218 -9.82 -0.06 15.10
C PRO A 218 -9.49 0.16 13.62
N VAL A 219 -8.76 1.24 13.32
CA VAL A 219 -8.24 1.54 11.99
C VAL A 219 -6.73 1.78 12.06
N ARG A 220 -5.99 1.20 11.11
CA ARG A 220 -4.55 1.42 10.94
C ARG A 220 -4.30 2.34 9.75
N VAL A 221 -3.44 3.33 9.94
CA VAL A 221 -3.05 4.28 8.90
C VAL A 221 -1.56 4.13 8.66
N TRP A 222 -1.17 3.84 7.45
CA TRP A 222 0.22 3.77 7.01
C TRP A 222 0.54 4.98 6.15
N VAL A 223 1.50 5.76 6.61
CA VAL A 223 2.07 6.90 5.88
C VAL A 223 3.45 6.47 5.38
N LEU A 224 3.54 6.19 4.10
CA LEU A 224 4.76 5.66 3.50
C LEU A 224 5.58 6.80 2.91
N ASP A 225 6.72 7.03 3.52
CA ASP A 225 7.76 8.00 3.18
C ASP A 225 7.25 9.42 2.95
N ALA A 226 6.44 9.91 3.90
CA ALA A 226 5.99 11.30 4.00
C ALA A 226 5.91 11.76 5.46
N THR A 227 6.21 13.02 5.70
CA THR A 227 6.07 13.65 7.02
C THR A 227 4.69 14.32 7.16
N PRO A 228 4.15 14.44 8.39
CA PRO A 228 2.87 15.12 8.61
C PRO A 228 2.92 16.64 8.37
N GLY A 229 4.11 17.22 8.49
CA GLY A 229 4.33 18.67 8.44
C GLY A 229 4.35 19.24 7.03
N LYS A 230 4.55 20.57 6.95
CA LYS A 230 4.85 21.24 5.69
C LYS A 230 6.16 20.70 5.10
N VAL A 231 6.24 20.67 3.77
CA VAL A 231 7.50 20.35 3.11
C VAL A 231 8.49 21.50 3.33
N ARG A 232 9.68 21.17 3.77
CA ARG A 232 10.74 22.16 3.97
C ARG A 232 11.45 22.46 2.65
N PRO A 233 12.02 23.64 2.48
CA PRO A 233 12.89 23.92 1.34
C PRO A 233 13.96 22.84 1.19
N GLY A 234 14.07 22.21 0.02
CA GLY A 234 14.95 21.08 -0.25
C GLY A 234 14.54 19.76 0.41
N GLY A 235 13.34 19.69 1.03
CA GLY A 235 12.82 18.48 1.66
C GLY A 235 11.89 17.63 0.77
N ASP A 236 11.74 17.99 -0.49
CA ASP A 236 10.93 17.30 -1.50
C ASP A 236 11.60 16.04 -2.08
N GLY A 237 12.89 15.84 -1.76
CA GLY A 237 13.65 14.65 -2.16
C GLY A 237 14.37 14.80 -3.49
N GLU A 238 15.05 13.74 -3.92
CA GLU A 238 15.89 13.71 -5.13
C GLU A 238 15.09 13.64 -6.44
N ASP A 239 13.82 13.35 -6.38
CA ASP A 239 12.90 13.24 -7.52
C ASP A 239 12.27 14.59 -7.92
N HIS A 240 12.55 15.65 -7.16
CA HIS A 240 12.16 17.04 -7.44
C HIS A 240 10.74 17.17 -8.04
N PRO A 241 9.68 16.71 -7.34
CA PRO A 241 8.36 16.59 -7.95
C PRO A 241 7.75 17.93 -8.36
N GLY A 242 8.10 19.05 -7.69
CA GLY A 242 7.68 20.38 -8.09
C GLY A 242 8.26 20.78 -9.46
N GLU A 243 9.55 20.61 -9.64
CA GLU A 243 10.26 20.89 -10.90
C GLU A 243 9.76 19.98 -12.03
N LEU A 244 9.54 18.70 -11.70
CA LEU A 244 8.98 17.73 -12.65
C LEU A 244 7.58 18.14 -13.13
N ILE A 245 6.68 18.55 -12.23
CA ILE A 245 5.34 19.03 -12.57
C ILE A 245 5.43 20.29 -13.46
N ASP A 246 6.29 21.22 -13.11
CA ASP A 246 6.52 22.45 -13.90
C ASP A 246 7.05 22.14 -15.29
N PHE A 247 8.01 21.22 -15.42
CA PHE A 247 8.54 20.78 -16.72
C PHE A 247 7.46 20.11 -17.57
N LEU A 248 6.72 19.15 -17.00
CA LEU A 248 5.65 18.46 -17.69
C LEU A 248 4.53 19.42 -18.16
N SER A 249 4.24 20.45 -17.37
CA SER A 249 3.22 21.46 -17.71
C SER A 249 3.59 22.33 -18.89
N LYS A 250 4.89 22.47 -19.19
CA LYS A 250 5.42 23.20 -20.36
C LYS A 250 5.49 22.33 -21.61
N MET A 251 5.37 21.00 -21.46
CA MET A 251 5.39 20.09 -22.60
C MET A 251 4.10 20.17 -23.43
N PRO A 252 4.16 19.83 -24.72
CA PRO A 252 2.96 19.70 -25.54
C PRO A 252 1.98 18.68 -24.93
N LYS A 253 0.67 18.93 -25.04
CA LYS A 253 -0.37 18.01 -24.59
C LYS A 253 -0.30 16.65 -25.27
N GLU A 254 0.11 16.64 -26.54
CA GLU A 254 0.36 15.44 -27.34
C GLU A 254 1.84 15.34 -27.69
N VAL A 255 2.42 14.17 -27.49
CA VAL A 255 3.84 13.88 -27.73
C VAL A 255 3.96 12.72 -28.70
N ALA A 256 4.96 12.79 -29.60
CA ALA A 256 5.10 11.82 -30.69
C ALA A 256 5.53 10.43 -30.20
N SER A 257 6.31 10.33 -29.12
CA SER A 257 6.73 9.06 -28.57
C SER A 257 7.11 9.19 -27.09
N LYS A 258 6.97 8.10 -26.33
CA LYS A 258 7.41 8.02 -24.95
C LYS A 258 8.92 8.24 -24.81
N GLN A 259 9.71 7.72 -25.76
CA GLN A 259 11.18 7.85 -25.72
C GLN A 259 11.63 9.32 -25.80
N LYS A 260 11.00 10.13 -26.68
CA LYS A 260 11.30 11.56 -26.75
C LYS A 260 11.06 12.29 -25.45
N VAL A 261 10.05 11.90 -24.68
CA VAL A 261 9.78 12.46 -23.36
C VAL A 261 10.84 12.02 -22.34
N VAL A 262 11.24 10.75 -22.38
CA VAL A 262 12.33 10.24 -21.53
C VAL A 262 13.63 11.02 -21.82
N ASP A 263 14.00 11.17 -23.11
CA ASP A 263 15.21 11.86 -23.50
C ASP A 263 15.19 13.34 -23.04
N ALA A 264 14.05 14.02 -23.18
CA ALA A 264 13.87 15.39 -22.75
C ALA A 264 13.99 15.55 -21.22
N LEU A 265 13.42 14.62 -20.46
CA LEU A 265 13.53 14.62 -18.99
C LEU A 265 14.98 14.38 -18.54
N ILE A 266 15.70 13.47 -19.17
CA ILE A 266 17.12 13.22 -18.87
C ILE A 266 17.98 14.43 -19.22
N GLN A 267 17.70 15.13 -20.33
CA GLN A 267 18.39 16.37 -20.71
C GLN A 267 18.16 17.50 -19.70
N GLU A 268 16.98 17.55 -19.07
CA GLU A 268 16.66 18.51 -18.00
C GLU A 268 17.32 18.17 -16.67
N GLY A 269 17.87 16.95 -16.53
CA GLY A 269 18.58 16.50 -15.32
C GLY A 269 17.84 15.53 -14.43
N PHE A 270 16.63 15.11 -14.81
CA PHE A 270 15.91 14.07 -14.07
C PHE A 270 16.56 12.70 -14.25
N SER A 271 16.47 11.86 -13.21
CA SER A 271 17.00 10.50 -13.27
C SER A 271 16.30 9.64 -14.35
N SER A 272 16.97 8.62 -14.84
CA SER A 272 16.40 7.68 -15.82
C SER A 272 15.20 6.93 -15.25
N GLU A 273 15.19 6.69 -13.95
CA GLU A 273 14.14 6.03 -13.21
C GLU A 273 12.87 6.89 -13.17
N VAL A 274 12.99 8.16 -12.78
CA VAL A 274 11.91 9.15 -12.80
C VAL A 274 11.35 9.31 -14.20
N ALA A 275 12.22 9.47 -15.21
CA ALA A 275 11.81 9.67 -16.59
C ALA A 275 11.03 8.47 -17.14
N ARG A 276 11.49 7.24 -16.88
CA ARG A 276 10.80 6.01 -17.32
C ARG A 276 9.49 5.78 -16.57
N TRP A 277 9.45 6.12 -15.29
CA TRP A 277 8.24 5.99 -14.50
C TRP A 277 7.15 6.95 -14.96
N VAL A 278 7.45 8.25 -15.13
CA VAL A 278 6.43 9.24 -15.44
C VAL A 278 5.77 8.99 -16.79
N VAL A 279 6.51 8.51 -17.81
CA VAL A 279 5.95 8.17 -19.13
C VAL A 279 5.03 6.96 -19.13
N THR A 280 4.93 6.20 -18.03
CA THR A 280 3.90 5.17 -17.89
C THR A 280 2.49 5.76 -17.87
N ASN A 281 2.37 7.05 -17.55
CA ASN A 281 1.12 7.80 -17.55
C ASN A 281 0.78 8.43 -18.91
N LEU A 282 1.51 8.08 -19.96
CA LEU A 282 1.17 8.42 -21.33
C LEU A 282 0.34 7.30 -21.95
N GLN A 283 -0.81 7.67 -22.52
CA GLN A 283 -1.71 6.78 -23.27
C GLN A 283 -1.75 7.21 -24.73
N PRO A 284 -2.07 6.29 -25.67
CA PRO A 284 -2.28 6.66 -27.06
C PRO A 284 -3.35 7.77 -27.18
N ALA A 285 -3.04 8.80 -27.96
CA ALA A 285 -3.99 9.89 -28.24
C ALA A 285 -5.06 9.36 -29.22
N ASN A 286 -6.11 8.74 -28.68
CA ASN A 286 -7.24 8.23 -29.48
C ASN A 286 -8.16 9.40 -29.84
N GLN A 287 -8.08 9.91 -31.05
CA GLN A 287 -9.15 10.73 -31.61
C GLN A 287 -10.20 9.81 -32.24
N PRO A 288 -11.49 9.86 -31.79
CA PRO A 288 -12.55 9.11 -32.46
C PRO A 288 -12.66 9.56 -33.92
N GLY A 289 -12.38 8.63 -34.87
CA GLY A 289 -12.47 8.87 -36.32
C GLY A 289 -11.18 9.22 -37.02
N SER A 290 -10.02 9.28 -36.35
CA SER A 290 -8.72 9.48 -36.99
C SER A 290 -8.02 8.15 -37.22
N ILE A 291 -7.72 7.83 -38.49
CA ILE A 291 -6.99 6.61 -38.92
C ILE A 291 -5.48 6.71 -38.59
N SER A 292 -4.98 7.86 -38.10
CA SER A 292 -3.55 8.09 -37.93
C SER A 292 -3.19 9.12 -36.84
N SER A 293 -3.64 8.96 -35.58
CA SER A 293 -3.01 9.69 -34.49
C SER A 293 -1.89 8.82 -33.90
N SER A 294 -0.65 9.07 -34.36
CA SER A 294 0.55 8.35 -33.90
C SER A 294 1.16 8.94 -32.61
N GLY A 295 0.38 9.66 -31.80
CA GLY A 295 0.85 10.37 -30.62
C GLY A 295 0.36 9.77 -29.30
N PHE A 296 0.90 10.33 -28.22
CA PHE A 296 0.53 10.01 -26.84
C PHE A 296 0.07 11.27 -26.13
N SER A 297 -0.89 11.14 -25.21
CA SER A 297 -1.36 12.21 -24.33
C SER A 297 -1.24 11.80 -22.87
N TRP A 298 -1.08 12.81 -22.00
CA TRP A 298 -1.08 12.58 -20.56
C TRP A 298 -2.48 12.19 -20.07
N ILE A 299 -2.52 11.21 -19.15
CA ILE A 299 -3.76 10.86 -18.42
C ILE A 299 -3.95 11.75 -17.18
N PHE A 300 -3.12 12.79 -17.03
CA PHE A 300 -3.17 13.71 -15.90
C PHE A 300 -3.96 14.98 -16.23
N ASP A 301 -4.55 15.58 -15.22
CA ASP A 301 -4.82 17.01 -15.20
C ASP A 301 -3.64 17.72 -14.50
N LEU A 302 -2.64 18.11 -15.28
CA LEU A 302 -1.41 18.71 -14.75
C LEU A 302 -1.65 20.04 -14.01
N ASN A 303 -2.65 20.82 -14.39
CA ASN A 303 -3.00 22.05 -13.68
C ASN A 303 -3.52 21.72 -12.27
N GLY A 304 -4.47 20.78 -12.19
CA GLY A 304 -4.96 20.32 -10.91
C GLY A 304 -3.89 19.64 -10.06
N ILE A 305 -2.96 18.90 -10.67
CA ILE A 305 -1.81 18.28 -9.97
C ILE A 305 -0.88 19.37 -9.41
N SER A 306 -0.60 20.44 -10.14
CA SER A 306 0.21 21.56 -9.63
C SER A 306 -0.42 22.20 -8.39
N GLU A 307 -1.75 22.45 -8.41
CA GLU A 307 -2.46 22.94 -7.22
C GLU A 307 -2.39 21.96 -6.05
N MET A 308 -2.57 20.66 -6.33
CA MET A 308 -2.50 19.60 -5.31
C MET A 308 -1.10 19.53 -4.68
N TYR A 309 -0.04 19.69 -5.48
CA TYR A 309 1.31 19.65 -4.97
C TYR A 309 1.63 20.84 -4.08
N LYS A 310 1.22 22.07 -4.48
CA LYS A 310 1.30 23.26 -3.62
C LYS A 310 0.55 23.07 -2.30
N SER A 311 -0.65 22.48 -2.37
CA SER A 311 -1.38 22.13 -1.16
C SER A 311 -0.62 21.11 -0.29
N TYR A 312 0.02 20.11 -0.90
CA TYR A 312 0.82 19.13 -0.19
C TYR A 312 1.98 19.75 0.59
N GLU A 313 2.68 20.68 -0.06
CA GLU A 313 3.80 21.42 0.57
C GLU A 313 3.33 22.20 1.80
N GLU A 314 2.17 22.86 1.71
CA GLU A 314 1.62 23.68 2.78
C GLU A 314 0.82 22.90 3.85
N THR A 315 0.42 21.66 3.56
CA THR A 315 -0.41 20.86 4.48
C THR A 315 0.38 20.47 5.73
N ASN A 316 -0.21 20.80 6.89
CA ASN A 316 0.34 20.47 8.20
C ASN A 316 -0.71 19.71 9.03
N LEU A 317 -0.43 18.43 9.27
CA LEU A 317 -1.30 17.48 9.97
C LEU A 317 -0.70 17.03 11.32
N TRP A 318 0.29 17.75 11.84
CA TRP A 318 0.89 17.42 13.14
C TRP A 318 -0.15 17.36 14.26
N LYS A 319 -1.14 18.27 14.25
CA LYS A 319 -2.20 18.27 15.25
C LYS A 319 -2.95 16.93 15.31
N THR A 320 -3.17 16.29 14.16
CA THR A 320 -3.85 14.99 14.04
C THR A 320 -2.96 13.85 14.57
N VAL A 321 -1.64 13.95 14.38
CA VAL A 321 -0.67 12.96 14.86
C VAL A 321 -0.41 13.11 16.38
N GLU A 322 -0.34 14.35 16.89
CA GLU A 322 -0.14 14.63 18.31
C GLU A 322 -1.40 14.37 19.16
N ASN A 323 -2.57 14.32 18.51
CA ASN A 323 -3.87 14.05 19.18
C ASN A 323 -4.58 12.90 18.46
N VAL A 324 -3.96 11.73 18.46
CA VAL A 324 -4.50 10.56 17.73
C VAL A 324 -5.84 10.14 18.34
N PRO A 325 -6.90 10.01 17.53
CA PRO A 325 -8.18 9.55 18.05
C PRO A 325 -8.09 8.12 18.59
N ARG A 326 -8.75 7.83 19.70
CA ARG A 326 -8.79 6.50 20.31
C ARG A 326 -9.21 5.44 19.28
N GLY A 327 -8.49 4.31 19.24
CA GLY A 327 -8.70 3.22 18.27
C GLY A 327 -8.16 3.50 16.86
N VAL A 328 -7.38 4.58 16.69
CA VAL A 328 -6.58 4.83 15.49
C VAL A 328 -5.13 4.49 15.79
N HIS A 329 -4.47 3.78 14.89
CA HIS A 329 -3.04 3.49 14.94
C HIS A 329 -2.37 4.07 13.69
N MET A 330 -1.49 5.04 13.88
CA MET A 330 -0.74 5.71 12.81
C MET A 330 0.66 5.13 12.72
N ASN A 331 1.00 4.59 11.58
CA ASN A 331 2.29 3.99 11.32
C ASN A 331 3.01 4.82 10.26
N PHE A 332 4.14 5.39 10.61
CA PHE A 332 5.02 6.10 9.69
C PHE A 332 6.11 5.16 9.23
N LEU A 333 6.30 5.06 7.91
CA LEU A 333 7.39 4.30 7.34
C LEU A 333 8.35 5.26 6.65
N LYS A 334 9.57 5.32 7.15
CA LYS A 334 10.69 6.05 6.55
C LYS A 334 11.47 5.10 5.67
N ALA A 335 11.70 5.47 4.42
CA ALA A 335 12.65 4.78 3.56
C ALA A 335 14.09 5.14 3.98
N GLU A 336 14.97 4.15 4.06
CA GLU A 336 16.32 4.34 4.56
C GLU A 336 17.09 5.39 3.75
N ARG A 337 17.00 5.33 2.41
CA ARG A 337 17.73 6.23 1.51
C ARG A 337 17.02 7.58 1.27
N SER A 338 15.84 7.79 1.84
CA SER A 338 15.08 9.05 1.72
C SER A 338 15.50 10.07 2.77
N LEU A 339 16.75 10.47 2.77
CA LEU A 339 17.35 11.28 3.85
C LEU A 339 16.79 12.71 3.91
N HIS A 340 16.48 13.32 2.78
CA HIS A 340 16.09 14.73 2.69
C HIS A 340 14.68 15.00 3.23
N ARG A 341 13.78 14.03 3.15
CA ARG A 341 12.36 14.19 3.59
C ARG A 341 12.20 14.25 5.10
N TRP A 342 13.11 13.61 5.86
CA TRP A 342 12.99 13.40 7.30
C TRP A 342 13.96 14.25 8.10
N ALA A 343 13.48 15.35 8.73
CA ALA A 343 14.28 16.07 9.70
C ALA A 343 14.32 15.33 11.04
N LEU A 344 15.39 15.58 11.76
CA LEU A 344 15.52 15.11 13.13
C LEU A 344 14.37 15.60 14.02
N GLU A 345 13.87 16.80 13.78
CA GLU A 345 12.74 17.37 14.50
C GLU A 345 11.44 16.59 14.24
N ASP A 346 11.18 16.21 12.98
CA ASP A 346 9.99 15.40 12.64
C ASP A 346 10.06 14.03 13.33
N LEU A 347 11.24 13.39 13.35
CA LEU A 347 11.44 12.11 14.03
C LEU A 347 11.22 12.21 15.53
N ARG A 348 11.74 13.28 16.17
CA ARG A 348 11.51 13.54 17.59
C ARG A 348 10.03 13.75 17.91
N ARG A 349 9.31 14.51 17.08
CA ARG A 349 7.88 14.75 17.27
C ARG A 349 7.06 13.47 17.14
N ILE A 350 7.41 12.59 16.18
CA ILE A 350 6.76 11.28 16.06
C ILE A 350 7.01 10.44 17.30
N HIS A 351 8.25 10.43 17.82
CA HIS A 351 8.59 9.68 19.04
C HIS A 351 7.81 10.17 20.28
N VAL A 352 7.70 11.49 20.44
CA VAL A 352 6.86 12.05 21.51
C VAL A 352 5.38 11.68 21.33
N ALA A 353 4.88 11.69 20.09
CA ALA A 353 3.51 11.29 19.79
C ALA A 353 3.28 9.79 20.07
N GLU A 354 4.27 8.93 19.86
CA GLU A 354 4.25 7.50 20.19
C GLU A 354 4.05 7.27 21.70
N GLU A 355 4.82 7.98 22.53
CA GLU A 355 4.71 7.91 23.98
C GLU A 355 3.30 8.33 24.44
N LEU A 356 2.82 9.51 24.00
CA LEU A 356 1.53 10.06 24.39
C LEU A 356 0.33 9.22 23.88
N ALA A 357 0.41 8.68 22.67
CA ALA A 357 -0.67 7.89 22.09
C ALA A 357 -0.89 6.57 22.84
N SER A 358 0.16 5.95 23.35
CA SER A 358 0.10 4.71 24.14
C SER A 358 -0.77 4.89 25.41
N GLU A 359 -0.66 6.03 26.07
CA GLU A 359 -1.45 6.35 27.27
C GLU A 359 -2.95 6.56 26.94
N ALA A 360 -3.25 7.04 25.73
CA ALA A 360 -4.61 7.34 25.28
C ALA A 360 -5.37 6.13 24.69
N GLY A 361 -4.76 4.95 24.58
CA GLY A 361 -5.31 3.79 23.91
C GLY A 361 -5.42 3.95 22.38
N ALA A 362 -4.49 4.70 21.81
CA ALA A 362 -4.20 4.88 20.40
C ALA A 362 -2.76 4.41 20.14
N GLY A 363 -2.28 4.49 18.91
CA GLY A 363 -0.90 4.13 18.57
C GLY A 363 -0.28 5.06 17.55
N VAL A 364 0.98 5.40 17.76
CA VAL A 364 1.86 5.97 16.75
C VAL A 364 3.12 5.14 16.74
N GLU A 365 3.59 4.73 15.58
CA GLU A 365 4.80 3.92 15.43
C GLU A 365 5.62 4.43 14.23
N LEU A 366 6.96 4.38 14.38
CA LEU A 366 7.89 4.69 13.29
C LEU A 366 8.61 3.42 12.86
N HIS A 367 8.58 3.14 11.57
CA HIS A 367 9.25 2.01 10.93
C HIS A 367 10.29 2.52 9.93
N VAL A 368 11.38 1.78 9.76
CA VAL A 368 12.37 2.03 8.73
C VAL A 368 12.34 0.88 7.73
N LEU A 369 12.26 1.21 6.44
CA LEU A 369 12.39 0.24 5.36
C LEU A 369 13.80 0.32 4.80
N GLU A 370 14.59 -0.70 5.10
CA GLU A 370 15.96 -0.86 4.59
C GLU A 370 15.96 -1.04 3.07
N ASP A 371 17.08 -0.69 2.43
CA ASP A 371 17.31 -0.82 0.98
C ASP A 371 16.25 -0.16 0.10
N ALA A 372 15.55 0.85 0.59
CA ALA A 372 14.51 1.56 -0.15
C ALA A 372 14.79 3.06 -0.22
N GLY A 373 14.53 3.64 -1.39
CA GLY A 373 14.35 5.07 -1.62
C GLY A 373 12.88 5.45 -1.51
N HIS A 374 12.53 6.61 -2.07
CA HIS A 374 11.16 7.14 -1.96
C HIS A 374 10.08 6.19 -2.48
N TRP A 375 10.36 5.39 -3.50
CA TRP A 375 9.38 4.50 -4.11
C TRP A 375 9.36 3.12 -3.45
N VAL A 376 9.05 3.11 -2.18
CA VAL A 376 9.09 1.96 -1.26
C VAL A 376 8.48 0.67 -1.83
N HIS A 377 7.38 0.78 -2.57
CA HIS A 377 6.66 -0.35 -3.18
C HIS A 377 7.33 -0.91 -4.45
N ALA A 378 8.28 -0.17 -5.01
CA ALA A 378 9.09 -0.58 -6.15
C ALA A 378 10.50 -0.99 -5.72
N ASP A 379 11.10 -0.26 -4.78
CA ASP A 379 12.48 -0.43 -4.35
C ASP A 379 12.66 -1.68 -3.47
N ASN A 380 11.79 -1.85 -2.45
CA ASN A 380 11.82 -3.04 -1.58
C ASN A 380 10.39 -3.55 -1.28
N PRO A 381 9.70 -4.14 -2.29
CA PRO A 381 8.35 -4.65 -2.12
C PRO A 381 8.25 -5.80 -1.09
N ASP A 382 9.31 -6.59 -0.91
CA ASP A 382 9.34 -7.68 0.06
C ASP A 382 9.46 -7.17 1.49
N GLY A 383 10.31 -6.19 1.73
CA GLY A 383 10.43 -5.52 3.02
C GLY A 383 9.13 -4.81 3.40
N LEU A 384 8.57 -4.04 2.47
CA LEU A 384 7.29 -3.37 2.64
C LEU A 384 6.17 -4.38 2.97
N PHE A 385 6.11 -5.49 2.24
CA PHE A 385 5.12 -6.55 2.48
C PHE A 385 5.23 -7.10 3.90
N ARG A 386 6.45 -7.42 4.37
CA ARG A 386 6.67 -7.92 5.74
C ARG A 386 6.19 -6.94 6.80
N ILE A 387 6.52 -5.65 6.65
CA ILE A 387 6.12 -4.60 7.59
C ILE A 387 4.59 -4.46 7.62
N LEU A 388 3.94 -4.37 6.46
CA LEU A 388 2.49 -4.17 6.37
C LEU A 388 1.68 -5.40 6.79
N SER A 389 2.24 -6.62 6.70
CA SER A 389 1.54 -7.89 6.95
C SER A 389 0.91 -7.96 8.34
N SER A 390 1.55 -7.36 9.35
CA SER A 390 1.02 -7.30 10.71
C SER A 390 -0.37 -6.64 10.81
N SER A 391 -0.68 -5.75 9.88
CA SER A 391 -1.96 -5.03 9.83
C SER A 391 -3.13 -5.90 9.35
N PHE A 392 -2.84 -7.01 8.70
CA PHE A 392 -3.83 -7.93 8.12
C PHE A 392 -3.99 -9.22 8.94
N LEU A 393 -3.09 -9.45 9.91
CA LEU A 393 -3.16 -10.55 10.85
C LEU A 393 -4.02 -10.11 12.06
N GLY A 394 -4.98 -10.89 12.48
CA GLY A 394 -5.57 -10.74 13.81
C GLY A 394 -6.91 -10.01 13.95
N LEU A 395 -7.70 -9.82 12.89
CA LEU A 395 -9.11 -9.40 13.06
C LEU A 395 -10.03 -10.53 13.61
N ARG A 396 -9.47 -11.67 13.94
CA ARG A 396 -10.25 -12.81 14.50
C ARG A 396 -10.60 -12.65 15.98
N ASN A 397 -10.04 -11.65 16.68
CA ASN A 397 -10.17 -11.51 18.15
C ASN A 397 -10.44 -10.06 18.62
N LEU A 398 -11.12 -9.24 17.79
CA LEU A 398 -11.56 -7.91 18.21
C LEU A 398 -13.06 -7.79 18.13
#